data_02092876d0d9594af877d160f1c8c956
#
_entry.id   02092876d0d9594af877d160f1c8c956
#
_cell.length_a   1.000
_cell.length_b   1.000
_cell.length_c   1.000
_cell.angle_alpha   90.00
_cell.angle_beta   90.00
_cell.angle_gamma   90.00
#
_symmetry.space_group_name_H-M   'P 1'
#
loop_
_entity.id
_entity.type
_entity.pdbx_description
1 polymer ?
#
loop_
_entity_poly.entity_id
_entity_poly.type
_entity_poly.pdbx_seq_one_letter_code
_entity_poly.pdbx_strand_id
1 'polypeptide(L)'
;VSGKVTTTDNGLRELMARARALSGGRKVRVGVLADASKREEKPAKGSASKKSRVQKKVAAKAAAAPRSLLEIAIIHEFGGGHVPARSFIRATIDEKRAEIQTEQLRAARAVLAGKVTADVALQRLGAFVVGLIQARIVAGIAPALAPSTLRRKGGKTTPLILTGQLRSSITYAVGA
;
A
#
# COMPACT_ATOMS: atom_id res chain seq x y z
N VAL A 1 -51.52 41.18 -12.72
CA VAL A 1 -50.27 41.42 -12.03
C VAL A 1 -49.43 40.16 -12.15
N SER A 2 -48.41 40.20 -13.04
CA SER A 2 -47.51 39.06 -13.29
C SER A 2 -46.40 39.12 -12.23
N GLY A 3 -46.47 38.29 -11.20
CA GLY A 3 -45.42 38.17 -10.19
C GLY A 3 -44.23 37.39 -10.73
N LYS A 4 -43.06 38.01 -10.79
CA LYS A 4 -41.81 37.37 -11.16
C LYS A 4 -41.25 36.60 -9.96
N VAL A 5 -41.34 35.26 -10.00
CA VAL A 5 -40.73 34.42 -8.98
C VAL A 5 -39.20 34.40 -9.22
N THR A 6 -38.46 35.01 -8.33
CA THR A 6 -36.98 34.98 -8.34
C THR A 6 -36.54 33.85 -7.41
N THR A 7 -36.06 32.74 -7.97
CA THR A 7 -35.48 31.66 -7.18
C THR A 7 -34.00 32.02 -6.86
N THR A 8 -33.71 32.31 -5.62
CA THR A 8 -32.36 32.54 -5.14
C THR A 8 -31.72 31.19 -4.83
N ASP A 9 -30.70 30.80 -5.60
CA ASP A 9 -29.93 29.59 -5.37
C ASP A 9 -28.95 29.82 -4.18
N ASN A 10 -29.35 29.41 -3.00
CA ASN A 10 -28.54 29.57 -1.77
C ASN A 10 -27.38 28.53 -1.69
N GLY A 11 -26.66 28.33 -2.76
CA GLY A 11 -25.53 27.38 -2.81
C GLY A 11 -25.92 25.92 -3.09
N LEU A 12 -27.20 25.64 -3.41
CA LEU A 12 -27.68 24.29 -3.71
C LEU A 12 -26.95 23.70 -4.93
N ARG A 13 -26.69 24.51 -5.96
CA ARG A 13 -25.96 24.06 -7.17
C ARG A 13 -24.52 23.63 -6.83
N GLU A 14 -23.84 24.39 -5.98
CA GLU A 14 -22.51 24.05 -5.53
C GLU A 14 -22.51 22.79 -4.67
N LEU A 15 -23.45 22.65 -3.75
CA LEU A 15 -23.59 21.45 -2.94
C LEU A 15 -23.84 20.22 -3.81
N MET A 16 -24.74 20.32 -4.79
CA MET A 16 -25.00 19.24 -5.74
C MET A 16 -23.76 18.91 -6.59
N ALA A 17 -23.01 19.90 -7.04
CA ALA A 17 -21.76 19.67 -7.78
C ALA A 17 -20.70 18.93 -6.93
N ARG A 18 -20.55 19.30 -5.65
CA ARG A 18 -19.68 18.62 -4.69
C ARG A 18 -20.15 17.20 -4.40
N ALA A 19 -21.45 16.98 -4.24
CA ALA A 19 -22.04 15.65 -4.05
C ALA A 19 -21.80 14.76 -5.29
N ARG A 20 -21.99 15.29 -6.50
CA ARG A 20 -21.68 14.58 -7.75
C ARG A 20 -20.18 14.24 -7.86
N ALA A 21 -19.28 15.12 -7.44
CA ALA A 21 -17.84 14.86 -7.44
C ALA A 21 -17.48 13.68 -6.51
N LEU A 22 -18.21 13.48 -5.41
CA LEU A 22 -18.04 12.32 -4.51
C LEU A 22 -18.63 11.04 -5.11
N SER A 23 -19.76 11.13 -5.83
CA SER A 23 -20.43 9.97 -6.45
C SER A 23 -19.86 9.60 -7.81
N GLY A 24 -18.95 10.38 -8.38
CA GLY A 24 -18.43 10.29 -9.74
C GLY A 24 -17.54 9.10 -10.06
N GLY A 25 -17.61 8.00 -9.31
CA GLY A 25 -16.88 6.75 -9.60
C GLY A 25 -15.39 6.79 -9.30
N ARG A 26 -14.86 7.89 -8.78
CA ARG A 26 -13.46 8.01 -8.40
C ARG A 26 -13.10 7.05 -7.27
N LYS A 27 -11.98 6.38 -7.42
CA LYS A 27 -11.51 5.33 -6.51
C LYS A 27 -10.11 5.62 -6.02
N VAL A 28 -9.84 5.24 -4.77
CA VAL A 28 -8.48 5.16 -4.23
C VAL A 28 -8.05 3.70 -4.27
N ARG A 29 -6.95 3.43 -4.96
CA ARG A 29 -6.29 2.12 -4.95
C ARG A 29 -5.08 2.22 -4.04
N VAL A 30 -4.94 1.29 -3.10
CA VAL A 30 -3.82 1.24 -2.17
C VAL A 30 -3.14 -0.11 -2.27
N GLY A 31 -1.83 -0.13 -2.32
CA GLY A 31 -1.05 -1.36 -2.41
C GLY A 31 0.31 -1.16 -3.05
N VAL A 32 0.91 -2.23 -3.53
CA VAL A 32 2.11 -2.19 -4.36
C VAL A 32 1.69 -1.98 -5.80
N LEU A 33 1.79 -0.76 -6.29
CA LEU A 33 1.42 -0.41 -7.65
C LEU A 33 2.54 -0.77 -8.64
N ALA A 34 2.19 -1.02 -9.91
CA ALA A 34 3.12 -1.48 -10.93
C ALA A 34 4.35 -0.56 -11.10
N ASP A 35 4.15 0.76 -11.02
CA ASP A 35 5.22 1.75 -11.13
C ASP A 35 6.19 1.73 -9.94
N ALA A 36 5.72 1.34 -8.75
CA ALA A 36 6.53 1.19 -7.54
C ALA A 36 7.13 -0.22 -7.40
N SER A 37 6.83 -1.14 -8.32
CA SER A 37 7.22 -2.54 -8.22
C SER A 37 8.67 -2.82 -8.64
N LYS A 38 9.36 -1.87 -9.27
CA LYS A 38 10.76 -2.00 -9.68
C LYS A 38 11.64 -2.11 -8.45
N ARG A 39 12.29 -3.25 -8.29
CA ARG A 39 13.27 -3.48 -7.22
C ARG A 39 14.55 -2.72 -7.56
N GLU A 40 14.96 -1.77 -6.72
CA GLU A 40 16.29 -1.20 -6.80
C GLU A 40 17.33 -2.29 -6.43
N GLU A 41 18.02 -2.81 -7.42
CA GLU A 41 19.21 -3.63 -7.19
C GLU A 41 20.34 -2.72 -6.68
N LYS A 42 20.52 -2.66 -5.36
CA LYS A 42 21.80 -2.17 -4.83
C LYS A 42 22.86 -3.20 -5.20
N PRO A 43 23.90 -2.84 -5.96
CA PRO A 43 24.98 -3.76 -6.26
C PRO A 43 25.61 -4.21 -4.93
N ALA A 44 25.61 -5.52 -4.68
CA ALA A 44 26.32 -6.10 -3.57
C ALA A 44 27.81 -5.80 -3.80
N LYS A 45 28.40 -4.91 -2.99
CA LYS A 45 29.86 -4.78 -2.88
C LYS A 45 30.39 -6.08 -2.28
N GLY A 46 30.67 -7.05 -3.13
CA GLY A 46 31.20 -8.35 -2.80
C GLY A 46 32.60 -8.47 -3.38
N SER A 47 33.58 -8.48 -2.50
CA SER A 47 34.98 -8.88 -2.71
C SER A 47 35.07 -10.11 -3.63
N ALA A 48 35.88 -10.01 -4.67
CA ALA A 48 36.21 -11.10 -5.56
C ALA A 48 37.09 -12.16 -4.84
N SER A 49 36.43 -13.12 -4.18
CA SER A 49 37.07 -14.32 -3.67
C SER A 49 36.76 -15.49 -4.62
N LYS A 50 37.79 -16.23 -5.02
CA LYS A 50 37.73 -17.41 -5.91
C LYS A 50 36.71 -18.43 -5.39
N LYS A 51 35.52 -18.52 -6.00
CA LYS A 51 34.44 -19.43 -5.62
C LYS A 51 34.76 -20.85 -6.07
N SER A 52 34.66 -21.82 -5.16
CA SER A 52 34.88 -23.25 -5.44
C SER A 52 33.75 -23.82 -6.35
N ARG A 53 34.07 -24.92 -7.05
CA ARG A 53 33.17 -25.61 -8.02
C ARG A 53 31.81 -26.03 -7.44
N VAL A 54 31.73 -26.23 -6.14
CA VAL A 54 30.47 -26.58 -5.42
C VAL A 54 29.56 -25.36 -5.28
N GLN A 55 30.12 -24.18 -5.06
CA GLN A 55 29.34 -22.93 -4.98
C GLN A 55 28.73 -22.53 -6.33
N LYS A 56 29.34 -22.93 -7.46
CA LYS A 56 28.81 -22.69 -8.79
C LYS A 56 27.51 -23.49 -9.08
N LYS A 57 27.38 -24.70 -8.53
CA LYS A 57 26.17 -25.54 -8.65
C LYS A 57 25.01 -25.04 -7.77
N VAL A 58 25.31 -24.47 -6.62
CA VAL A 58 24.31 -23.86 -5.72
C VAL A 58 23.85 -22.51 -6.27
N ALA A 59 24.76 -21.74 -6.87
CA ALA A 59 24.43 -20.47 -7.52
C ALA A 59 23.57 -20.64 -8.79
N ALA A 60 23.76 -21.70 -9.56
CA ALA A 60 22.94 -21.99 -10.74
C ALA A 60 21.48 -22.36 -10.40
N LYS A 61 21.21 -22.86 -9.19
CA LYS A 61 19.83 -23.14 -8.70
C LYS A 61 19.17 -21.89 -8.07
N ALA A 62 19.95 -20.86 -7.79
CA ALA A 62 19.49 -19.58 -7.23
C ALA A 62 19.28 -18.49 -8.29
N ALA A 63 19.54 -18.79 -9.55
CA ALA A 63 19.30 -17.89 -10.69
C ALA A 63 17.84 -17.97 -11.19
N ALA A 64 16.86 -18.03 -10.29
CA ALA A 64 15.52 -17.57 -10.61
C ALA A 64 15.61 -16.04 -10.72
N ALA A 65 15.11 -15.48 -11.82
CA ALA A 65 15.05 -14.04 -12.04
C ALA A 65 14.61 -13.31 -10.76
N PRO A 66 15.18 -12.15 -10.42
CA PRO A 66 14.84 -11.44 -9.20
C PRO A 66 13.33 -11.19 -9.21
N ARG A 67 12.63 -11.72 -8.18
CA ARG A 67 11.19 -11.55 -8.05
C ARG A 67 10.88 -10.07 -7.92
N SER A 68 9.88 -9.62 -8.66
CA SER A 68 9.38 -8.24 -8.52
C SER A 68 8.86 -8.00 -7.10
N LEU A 69 8.83 -6.74 -6.66
CA LEU A 69 8.24 -6.40 -5.36
C LEU A 69 6.76 -6.80 -5.27
N LEU A 70 6.06 -6.77 -6.41
CA LEU A 70 4.67 -7.22 -6.50
C LEU A 70 4.54 -8.73 -6.23
N GLU A 71 5.39 -9.57 -6.85
CA GLU A 71 5.41 -11.02 -6.58
C GLU A 71 5.73 -11.33 -5.11
N ILE A 72 6.70 -10.61 -4.54
CA ILE A 72 7.03 -10.74 -3.13
C ILE A 72 5.84 -10.35 -2.26
N ALA A 73 5.14 -9.26 -2.58
CA ALA A 73 3.94 -8.82 -1.88
C ALA A 73 2.84 -9.89 -1.93
N ILE A 74 2.57 -10.45 -3.10
CA ILE A 74 1.55 -11.51 -3.30
C ILE A 74 1.89 -12.75 -2.47
N ILE A 75 3.15 -13.24 -2.52
CA ILE A 75 3.59 -14.41 -1.78
C ILE A 75 3.43 -14.18 -0.26
N HIS A 76 3.73 -13.00 0.23
CA HIS A 76 3.57 -12.72 1.65
C HIS A 76 2.12 -12.49 2.06
N GLU A 77 1.31 -11.89 1.20
CA GLU A 77 -0.11 -11.65 1.48
C GLU A 77 -0.91 -12.95 1.56
N PHE A 78 -0.66 -13.89 0.65
CA PHE A 78 -1.45 -15.12 0.50
C PHE A 78 -0.73 -16.38 0.97
N GLY A 79 0.57 -16.31 1.17
CA GLY A 79 1.43 -17.47 1.34
C GLY A 79 1.80 -18.10 -0.01
N GLY A 80 2.83 -18.92 -0.01
CA GLY A 80 3.22 -19.67 -1.24
C GLY A 80 4.51 -20.46 -1.06
N GLY A 81 4.53 -21.69 -1.55
CA GLY A 81 5.63 -22.62 -1.39
C GLY A 81 5.91 -22.88 0.10
N HIS A 82 7.09 -22.47 0.57
CA HIS A 82 7.49 -22.62 1.98
C HIS A 82 7.34 -21.31 2.79
N VAL A 83 6.71 -20.27 2.20
CA VAL A 83 6.52 -18.97 2.86
C VAL A 83 5.12 -18.94 3.45
N PRO A 84 4.97 -18.81 4.79
CA PRO A 84 3.66 -18.69 5.39
C PRO A 84 3.02 -17.35 5.03
N ALA A 85 1.69 -17.33 4.93
CA ALA A 85 0.92 -16.11 4.73
C ALA A 85 1.16 -15.12 5.89
N ARG A 86 1.38 -13.88 5.54
CA ARG A 86 1.51 -12.74 6.45
C ARG A 86 0.75 -11.58 5.86
N SER A 87 -0.59 -11.66 5.91
CA SER A 87 -1.46 -10.65 5.33
C SER A 87 -1.21 -9.28 5.97
N PHE A 88 -0.72 -8.36 5.18
CA PHE A 88 -0.43 -6.99 5.62
C PHE A 88 -1.39 -5.97 5.01
N ILE A 89 -2.04 -6.28 3.88
CA ILE A 89 -3.04 -5.42 3.25
C ILE A 89 -4.43 -5.78 3.75
N ARG A 90 -4.92 -7.00 3.46
CA ARG A 90 -6.29 -7.42 3.80
C ARG A 90 -6.54 -7.35 5.30
N ALA A 91 -5.66 -7.95 6.10
CA ALA A 91 -5.84 -7.94 7.54
C ALA A 91 -5.82 -6.52 8.12
N THR A 92 -5.03 -5.58 7.57
CA THR A 92 -5.08 -4.18 7.99
C THR A 92 -6.43 -3.55 7.68
N ILE A 93 -6.96 -3.76 6.47
CA ILE A 93 -8.25 -3.20 6.05
C ILE A 93 -9.38 -3.76 6.92
N ASP A 94 -9.36 -5.06 7.21
CA ASP A 94 -10.39 -5.72 8.02
C ASP A 94 -10.35 -5.26 9.47
N GLU A 95 -9.18 -5.23 10.10
CA GLU A 95 -9.01 -4.81 11.49
C GLU A 95 -9.25 -3.31 11.69
N LYS A 96 -8.85 -2.48 10.71
CA LYS A 96 -8.95 -1.02 10.77
C LYS A 96 -10.17 -0.45 10.04
N ARG A 97 -11.14 -1.31 9.72
CA ARG A 97 -12.35 -0.92 8.97
C ARG A 97 -13.06 0.28 9.59
N ALA A 98 -13.26 0.28 10.90
CA ALA A 98 -13.95 1.38 11.60
C ALA A 98 -13.18 2.71 11.52
N GLU A 99 -11.86 2.67 11.66
CA GLU A 99 -11.00 3.85 11.53
C GLU A 99 -11.04 4.40 10.09
N ILE A 100 -10.97 3.51 9.10
CA ILE A 100 -11.05 3.88 7.67
C ILE A 100 -12.40 4.50 7.36
N GLN A 101 -13.51 3.91 7.83
CA GLN A 101 -14.85 4.46 7.64
C GLN A 101 -15.02 5.83 8.29
N THR A 102 -14.47 6.02 9.48
CA THR A 102 -14.49 7.33 10.16
C THR A 102 -13.76 8.38 9.33
N GLU A 103 -12.60 8.05 8.77
CA GLU A 103 -11.85 8.97 7.92
C GLU A 103 -12.55 9.23 6.59
N GLN A 104 -13.21 8.23 6.00
CA GLN A 104 -14.06 8.42 4.81
C GLN A 104 -15.20 9.40 5.07
N LEU A 105 -15.91 9.27 6.20
CA LEU A 105 -16.98 10.19 6.57
C LEU A 105 -16.47 11.60 6.81
N ARG A 106 -15.31 11.74 7.47
CA ARG A 106 -14.65 13.04 7.68
C ARG A 106 -14.29 13.69 6.35
N ALA A 107 -13.70 12.92 5.43
CA ALA A 107 -13.35 13.37 4.09
C ALA A 107 -14.58 13.84 3.30
N ALA A 108 -15.66 13.06 3.30
CA ALA A 108 -16.91 13.39 2.62
C ALA A 108 -17.53 14.69 3.19
N ARG A 109 -17.59 14.82 4.51
CA ARG A 109 -18.09 16.05 5.17
C ARG A 109 -17.26 17.28 4.79
N ALA A 110 -15.93 17.15 4.73
CA ALA A 110 -15.05 18.25 4.35
C ALA A 110 -15.26 18.70 2.89
N VAL A 111 -15.53 17.75 1.98
CA VAL A 111 -15.84 18.06 0.58
C VAL A 111 -17.21 18.76 0.47
N LEU A 112 -18.23 18.23 1.12
CA LEU A 112 -19.57 18.84 1.11
C LEU A 112 -19.56 20.25 1.70
N ALA A 113 -18.78 20.46 2.77
CA ALA A 113 -18.59 21.78 3.36
C ALA A 113 -17.74 22.74 2.49
N GLY A 114 -17.19 22.26 1.37
CA GLY A 114 -16.34 23.07 0.48
C GLY A 114 -14.93 23.38 1.01
N LYS A 115 -14.52 22.70 2.09
CA LYS A 115 -13.19 22.90 2.70
C LYS A 115 -12.05 22.31 1.88
N VAL A 116 -12.32 21.23 1.14
CA VAL A 116 -11.37 20.54 0.29
C VAL A 116 -12.06 20.02 -0.97
N THR A 117 -11.30 19.78 -2.03
CA THR A 117 -11.80 19.10 -3.24
C THR A 117 -11.89 17.60 -3.01
N ALA A 118 -12.71 16.89 -3.81
CA ALA A 118 -12.82 15.43 -3.76
C ALA A 118 -11.46 14.76 -3.97
N ASP A 119 -10.62 15.27 -4.88
CA ASP A 119 -9.28 14.73 -5.13
C ASP A 119 -8.37 14.81 -3.91
N VAL A 120 -8.33 15.96 -3.26
CA VAL A 120 -7.52 16.16 -2.04
C VAL A 120 -8.02 15.26 -0.93
N ALA A 121 -9.34 15.10 -0.79
CA ALA A 121 -9.94 14.21 0.20
C ALA A 121 -9.54 12.73 -0.06
N LEU A 122 -9.60 12.28 -1.30
CA LEU A 122 -9.21 10.93 -1.69
C LEU A 122 -7.69 10.68 -1.53
N GLN A 123 -6.84 11.66 -1.85
CA GLN A 123 -5.39 11.58 -1.62
C GLN A 123 -5.07 11.42 -0.13
N ARG A 124 -5.72 12.22 0.74
CA ARG A 124 -5.56 12.11 2.20
C ARG A 124 -5.98 10.74 2.72
N LEU A 125 -7.12 10.23 2.23
CA LEU A 125 -7.60 8.89 2.58
C LEU A 125 -6.60 7.82 2.13
N GLY A 126 -6.06 7.92 0.91
CA GLY A 126 -5.05 7.00 0.40
C GLY A 126 -3.78 6.99 1.26
N ALA A 127 -3.27 8.18 1.59
CA ALA A 127 -2.10 8.33 2.45
C ALA A 127 -2.34 7.76 3.86
N PHE A 128 -3.53 7.97 4.42
CA PHE A 128 -3.93 7.41 5.72
C PHE A 128 -3.89 5.87 5.71
N VAL A 129 -4.50 5.23 4.70
CA VAL A 129 -4.52 3.76 4.58
C VAL A 129 -3.12 3.20 4.35
N VAL A 130 -2.28 3.86 3.52
CA VAL A 130 -0.86 3.50 3.36
C VAL A 130 -0.14 3.51 4.71
N GLY A 131 -0.36 4.55 5.52
CA GLY A 131 0.21 4.65 6.86
C GLY A 131 -0.17 3.49 7.77
N LEU A 132 -1.44 3.07 7.77
CA LEU A 132 -1.92 1.93 8.55
C LEU A 132 -1.22 0.62 8.13
N ILE A 133 -1.10 0.36 6.82
CA ILE A 133 -0.43 -0.85 6.31
C ILE A 133 1.06 -0.83 6.67
N GLN A 134 1.73 0.29 6.50
CA GLN A 134 3.14 0.43 6.84
C GLN A 134 3.39 0.25 8.35
N ALA A 135 2.51 0.78 9.19
CA ALA A 135 2.56 0.62 10.64
C ALA A 135 2.41 -0.86 11.04
N ARG A 136 1.48 -1.61 10.41
CA ARG A 136 1.33 -3.05 10.63
C ARG A 136 2.59 -3.83 10.29
N ILE A 137 3.24 -3.51 9.17
CA ILE A 137 4.51 -4.16 8.79
C ILE A 137 5.60 -3.91 9.86
N VAL A 138 5.67 -2.69 10.39
CA VAL A 138 6.65 -2.31 11.43
C VAL A 138 6.35 -3.01 12.75
N ALA A 139 5.08 -3.11 13.13
CA ALA A 139 4.65 -3.81 14.35
C ALA A 139 4.98 -5.31 14.33
N GLY A 140 5.20 -5.86 13.12
CA GLY A 140 5.47 -7.28 12.92
C GLY A 140 4.21 -8.10 12.74
N ILE A 141 4.28 -9.09 11.88
CA ILE A 141 3.14 -9.94 11.49
C ILE A 141 3.50 -11.39 11.74
N ALA A 142 2.65 -12.10 12.49
CA ALA A 142 2.78 -13.54 12.70
C ALA A 142 2.62 -14.32 11.36
N PRO A 143 3.21 -15.51 11.25
CA PRO A 143 4.09 -16.16 12.22
C PRO A 143 5.52 -15.58 12.21
N ALA A 144 6.25 -15.80 13.31
CA ALA A 144 7.65 -15.37 13.44
C ALA A 144 8.54 -15.96 12.34
N LEU A 145 9.72 -15.38 12.16
CA LEU A 145 10.69 -15.86 11.20
C LEU A 145 11.35 -17.16 11.68
N ALA A 146 11.54 -18.13 10.79
CA ALA A 146 12.29 -19.34 11.07
C ALA A 146 13.77 -19.02 11.44
N PRO A 147 14.40 -19.82 12.30
CA PRO A 147 15.79 -19.59 12.72
C PRO A 147 16.79 -19.46 11.55
N SER A 148 16.59 -20.24 10.49
CA SER A 148 17.38 -20.16 9.26
C SER A 148 17.24 -18.80 8.55
N THR A 149 16.04 -18.22 8.58
CA THR A 149 15.76 -16.90 8.01
C THR A 149 16.34 -15.79 8.85
N LEU A 150 16.27 -15.89 10.18
CA LEU A 150 16.90 -14.94 11.11
C LEU A 150 18.41 -14.85 10.90
N ARG A 151 19.10 -16.00 10.77
CA ARG A 151 20.53 -16.03 10.45
C ARG A 151 20.85 -15.31 9.14
N ARG A 152 20.07 -15.56 8.06
CA ARG A 152 20.26 -14.88 6.76
C ARG A 152 19.99 -13.39 6.81
N LYS A 153 19.13 -12.92 7.71
CA LYS A 153 18.78 -11.51 7.89
C LYS A 153 19.73 -10.74 8.81
N GLY A 154 20.79 -11.37 9.30
CA GLY A 154 21.74 -10.73 10.23
C GLY A 154 21.05 -10.32 11.55
N GLY A 155 20.17 -11.17 12.07
CA GLY A 155 19.50 -10.95 13.34
C GLY A 155 18.25 -10.04 13.28
N LYS A 156 17.87 -9.49 12.12
CA LYS A 156 16.65 -8.70 11.99
C LYS A 156 15.40 -9.57 12.18
N THR A 157 14.67 -9.32 13.23
CA THR A 157 13.52 -10.15 13.67
C THR A 157 12.21 -9.81 12.96
N THR A 158 12.04 -8.56 12.50
CA THR A 158 10.79 -8.11 11.90
C THR A 158 10.54 -8.78 10.55
N PRO A 159 9.44 -9.54 10.37
CA PRO A 159 9.04 -10.05 9.06
C PRO A 159 8.85 -8.92 8.05
N LEU A 160 8.94 -9.24 6.76
CA LEU A 160 8.73 -8.31 5.62
C LEU A 160 9.74 -7.14 5.53
N ILE A 161 10.56 -6.90 6.55
CA ILE A 161 11.60 -5.87 6.54
C ILE A 161 12.97 -6.53 6.44
N LEU A 162 13.59 -6.44 5.27
CA LEU A 162 15.02 -6.73 5.06
C LEU A 162 15.76 -5.44 4.70
N THR A 163 15.37 -4.81 3.58
CA THR A 163 15.88 -3.53 3.09
C THR A 163 14.88 -2.39 3.26
N GLY A 164 13.62 -2.70 3.60
CA GLY A 164 12.51 -1.75 3.67
C GLY A 164 11.82 -1.49 2.33
N GLN A 165 12.32 -2.03 1.22
CA GLN A 165 11.77 -1.80 -0.13
C GLN A 165 10.29 -2.16 -0.23
N LEU A 166 9.85 -3.32 0.31
CA LEU A 166 8.44 -3.69 0.29
C LEU A 166 7.57 -2.67 1.03
N ARG A 167 8.00 -2.21 2.20
CA ARG A 167 7.27 -1.19 2.96
C ARG A 167 7.19 0.14 2.20
N SER A 168 8.30 0.59 1.60
CA SER A 168 8.34 1.86 0.85
C SER A 168 7.62 1.78 -0.50
N SER A 169 7.42 0.58 -1.06
CA SER A 169 6.67 0.39 -2.31
C SER A 169 5.15 0.43 -2.14
N ILE A 170 4.66 0.41 -0.89
CA ILE A 170 3.24 0.57 -0.62
C ILE A 170 2.86 2.03 -0.84
N THR A 171 1.99 2.26 -1.80
CA THR A 171 1.56 3.59 -2.22
C THR A 171 0.08 3.59 -2.57
N TYR A 172 -0.45 4.73 -2.98
CA TYR A 172 -1.82 4.86 -3.43
C TYR A 172 -1.90 5.58 -4.78
N ALA A 173 -2.98 5.33 -5.50
CA ALA A 173 -3.34 6.09 -6.69
C ALA A 173 -4.82 6.45 -6.63
N VAL A 174 -5.13 7.66 -7.08
CA VAL A 174 -6.51 8.15 -7.26
C VAL A 174 -6.81 8.12 -8.75
N GLY A 175 -7.94 7.54 -9.12
CA GLY A 175 -8.35 7.43 -10.51
C GLY A 175 -9.84 7.14 -10.64
N ALA A 176 -10.30 7.12 -11.86
CA ALA A 176 -11.65 6.71 -12.21
C ALA A 176 -11.81 5.19 -12.12
#